data_0c655095d4da9ed98545c0cedabdd582
#
_entry.id   0c655095d4da9ed98545c0cedabdd582
#
_cell.length_a   1.000
_cell.length_b   1.000
_cell.length_c   1.000
_cell.angle_alpha   90.00
_cell.angle_beta   90.00
_cell.angle_gamma   90.00
#
_symmetry.space_group_name_H-M   'P 1'
#
loop_
_entity.id
_entity.type
_entity.pdbx_description
1 polymer ?
#
loop_
_entity_poly.entity_id
_entity_poly.type
_entity_poly.pdbx_seq_one_letter_code
_entity_poly.pdbx_strand_id
1 'polypeptide(L)'
;SWNTGTCGMHVHVDRASLTPLDIGKLLVFINGTYNAKFIEKIAGRDSRQWSAKKFKRVKDALNRSDKYEALATHKPRTIEFRIFRGNIAKQGILRNLEFVDALCNWVGTVGIDKDTDSVYSLSYTNFIKYMNRSENKGLYPYLFSWLVRKGYNKGNTKRLKTESEEY
;
A
#
# COMPACT_ATOMS: atom_id res chain seq x y z
N SER A 1 3.65 3.62 26.10
CA SER A 1 4.84 4.00 25.34
C SER A 1 4.53 3.95 23.84
N TRP A 2 4.57 5.10 23.18
CA TRP A 2 4.28 5.25 21.73
C TRP A 2 5.34 4.61 20.81
N ASN A 3 6.50 4.25 21.33
CA ASN A 3 7.63 3.67 20.59
C ASN A 3 7.85 2.18 20.89
N THR A 4 6.83 1.45 21.23
CA THR A 4 6.91 -0.02 21.37
C THR A 4 6.60 -0.70 20.04
N GLY A 5 7.17 -1.88 19.81
CA GLY A 5 6.87 -2.70 18.61
C GLY A 5 5.39 -3.08 18.46
N THR A 6 4.60 -2.87 19.52
CA THR A 6 3.16 -3.19 19.58
C THR A 6 2.27 -1.99 19.23
N CYS A 7 2.78 -0.75 19.32
CA CYS A 7 2.00 0.44 18.95
C CYS A 7 1.94 0.61 17.44
N GLY A 8 0.73 0.74 16.90
CA GLY A 8 0.48 0.99 15.47
C GLY A 8 -0.41 2.21 15.26
N MET A 9 -0.25 2.85 14.10
CA MET A 9 -1.18 3.82 13.58
C MET A 9 -2.15 3.10 12.63
N HIS A 10 -3.45 3.24 12.87
CA HIS A 10 -4.48 2.71 12.00
C HIS A 10 -5.13 3.85 11.23
N VAL A 11 -5.33 3.65 9.93
CA VAL A 11 -6.03 4.60 9.06
C VAL A 11 -7.31 3.94 8.56
N HIS A 12 -8.44 4.61 8.82
CA HIS A 12 -9.76 4.16 8.40
C HIS A 12 -10.19 4.90 7.14
N VAL A 13 -10.71 4.17 6.18
CA VAL A 13 -11.29 4.69 4.93
C VAL A 13 -12.76 4.29 4.89
N ASP A 14 -13.63 5.20 4.46
CA ASP A 14 -15.03 4.89 4.25
C ASP A 14 -15.19 3.80 3.16
N ARG A 15 -15.78 2.68 3.53
CA ARG A 15 -16.03 1.58 2.60
C ARG A 15 -16.91 2.00 1.41
N ALA A 16 -17.83 2.93 1.60
CA ALA A 16 -18.72 3.41 0.55
C ALA A 16 -17.97 4.14 -0.59
N SER A 17 -16.75 4.62 -0.33
CA SER A 17 -15.91 5.27 -1.34
C SER A 17 -15.19 4.28 -2.28
N LEU A 18 -15.28 2.98 -2.02
CA LEU A 18 -14.56 1.93 -2.73
C LEU A 18 -15.53 0.89 -3.30
N THR A 19 -15.26 0.42 -4.51
CA THR A 19 -15.97 -0.75 -5.05
C THR A 19 -15.41 -2.05 -4.44
N PRO A 20 -16.15 -3.18 -4.48
CA PRO A 20 -15.61 -4.47 -4.07
C PRO A 20 -14.32 -4.85 -4.82
N LEU A 21 -14.22 -4.49 -6.11
CA LEU A 21 -13.03 -4.72 -6.91
C LEU A 21 -11.84 -3.88 -6.39
N ASP A 22 -12.07 -2.62 -6.02
CA ASP A 22 -11.02 -1.77 -5.45
C ASP A 22 -10.49 -2.34 -4.13
N ILE A 23 -11.38 -2.86 -3.28
CA ILE A 23 -11.01 -3.55 -2.03
C ILE A 23 -10.14 -4.77 -2.34
N GLY A 24 -10.50 -5.58 -3.32
CA GLY A 24 -9.70 -6.71 -3.77
C GLY A 24 -8.31 -6.30 -4.27
N LYS A 25 -8.22 -5.22 -5.04
CA LYS A 25 -6.94 -4.66 -5.52
C LYS A 25 -6.07 -4.17 -4.35
N LEU A 26 -6.67 -3.49 -3.35
CA LEU A 26 -5.96 -3.07 -2.15
C LEU A 26 -5.41 -4.25 -1.35
N LEU A 27 -6.18 -5.31 -1.18
CA LEU A 27 -5.75 -6.55 -0.51
C LEU A 27 -4.55 -7.18 -1.23
N VAL A 28 -4.59 -7.25 -2.55
CA VAL A 28 -3.49 -7.77 -3.37
C VAL A 28 -2.24 -6.88 -3.22
N PHE A 29 -2.39 -5.57 -3.30
CA PHE A 29 -1.25 -4.65 -3.21
C PHE A 29 -0.58 -4.71 -1.84
N ILE A 30 -1.35 -4.62 -0.76
CA ILE A 30 -0.84 -4.58 0.61
C ILE A 30 -0.24 -5.92 1.05
N ASN A 31 -0.87 -7.04 0.67
CA ASN A 31 -0.44 -8.36 1.14
C ASN A 31 0.41 -9.12 0.12
N GLY A 32 0.57 -8.63 -1.11
CA GLY A 32 1.32 -9.31 -2.15
C GLY A 32 2.82 -9.39 -1.83
N THR A 33 3.42 -10.58 -2.01
CA THR A 33 4.83 -10.82 -1.71
C THR A 33 5.78 -9.94 -2.54
N TYR A 34 5.40 -9.62 -3.78
CA TYR A 34 6.19 -8.79 -4.68
C TYR A 34 6.19 -7.28 -4.30
N ASN A 35 5.26 -6.85 -3.43
CA ASN A 35 5.23 -5.49 -2.88
C ASN A 35 5.75 -5.43 -1.43
N ALA A 36 6.06 -6.57 -0.81
CA ALA A 36 6.30 -6.67 0.62
C ALA A 36 7.40 -5.71 1.12
N LYS A 37 8.51 -5.62 0.42
CA LYS A 37 9.62 -4.72 0.81
C LYS A 37 9.25 -3.25 0.73
N PHE A 38 8.51 -2.84 -0.29
CA PHE A 38 7.99 -1.49 -0.40
C PHE A 38 7.03 -1.17 0.75
N ILE A 39 6.12 -2.10 1.05
CA ILE A 39 5.16 -1.96 2.16
C ILE A 39 5.90 -1.88 3.50
N GLU A 40 6.89 -2.73 3.74
CA GLU A 40 7.73 -2.67 4.95
C GLU A 40 8.40 -1.31 5.14
N LYS A 41 8.97 -0.75 4.07
CA LYS A 41 9.63 0.55 4.13
C LYS A 41 8.66 1.67 4.48
N ILE A 42 7.52 1.76 3.81
CA ILE A 42 6.55 2.81 4.07
C ILE A 42 5.84 2.64 5.41
N ALA A 43 5.59 1.39 5.81
CA ALA A 43 4.99 1.04 7.08
C ALA A 43 5.92 1.31 8.28
N GLY A 44 7.23 1.24 8.08
CA GLY A 44 8.22 1.28 9.14
C GLY A 44 8.20 0.04 10.04
N ARG A 45 7.70 -1.08 9.51
CA ARG A 45 7.55 -2.37 10.19
C ARG A 45 7.93 -3.52 9.27
N ASP A 46 8.39 -4.61 9.88
CA ASP A 46 8.66 -5.88 9.22
C ASP A 46 7.36 -6.60 8.82
N SER A 47 7.31 -7.13 7.60
CA SER A 47 6.16 -7.89 7.06
C SER A 47 5.87 -9.19 7.82
N ARG A 48 6.79 -9.68 8.65
CA ARG A 48 6.54 -10.83 9.54
C ARG A 48 5.39 -10.60 10.52
N GLN A 49 4.98 -9.35 10.73
CA GLN A 49 3.82 -9.01 11.55
C GLN A 49 2.48 -9.19 10.83
N TRP A 50 2.51 -9.25 9.50
CA TRP A 50 1.39 -9.68 8.64
C TRP A 50 1.95 -10.63 7.58
N SER A 51 1.35 -11.78 7.41
CA SER A 51 1.83 -12.78 6.46
C SER A 51 1.63 -12.29 5.02
N ALA A 52 2.72 -11.96 4.32
CA ALA A 52 2.64 -11.68 2.89
C ALA A 52 2.20 -12.93 2.12
N LYS A 53 1.29 -12.76 1.16
CA LYS A 53 0.63 -13.85 0.43
C LYS A 53 0.88 -13.74 -1.07
N LYS A 54 1.00 -14.89 -1.73
CA LYS A 54 1.04 -14.95 -3.20
C LYS A 54 -0.38 -15.03 -3.73
N PHE A 55 -0.82 -13.97 -4.41
CA PHE A 55 -2.08 -13.96 -5.13
C PHE A 55 -1.83 -14.12 -6.63
N LYS A 56 -2.64 -14.91 -7.29
CA LYS A 56 -2.64 -14.99 -8.76
C LYS A 56 -3.72 -14.09 -9.37
N ARG A 57 -4.83 -13.91 -8.66
CA ARG A 57 -6.00 -13.14 -9.10
C ARG A 57 -6.55 -12.30 -7.96
N VAL A 58 -7.22 -11.19 -8.31
CA VAL A 58 -7.84 -10.27 -7.34
C VAL A 58 -8.92 -10.97 -6.51
N LYS A 59 -9.73 -11.84 -7.11
CA LYS A 59 -10.76 -12.59 -6.40
C LYS A 59 -10.22 -13.54 -5.34
N ASP A 60 -9.00 -14.02 -5.49
CA ASP A 60 -8.37 -14.90 -4.49
C ASP A 60 -8.13 -14.17 -3.17
N ALA A 61 -7.89 -12.85 -3.23
CA ALA A 61 -7.72 -12.00 -2.06
C ALA A 61 -9.04 -11.76 -1.32
N LEU A 62 -10.13 -11.54 -2.05
CA LEU A 62 -11.45 -11.29 -1.47
C LEU A 62 -12.03 -12.48 -0.70
N ASN A 63 -11.67 -13.70 -1.09
CA ASN A 63 -12.18 -14.94 -0.47
C ASN A 63 -11.44 -15.34 0.81
N ARG A 64 -10.45 -14.57 1.26
CA ARG A 64 -9.68 -14.86 2.47
C ARG A 64 -9.96 -13.84 3.55
N SER A 65 -10.53 -14.29 4.68
CA SER A 65 -10.66 -13.51 5.89
C SER A 65 -9.72 -14.06 6.95
N ASP A 66 -8.63 -13.36 7.25
CA ASP A 66 -7.71 -13.70 8.33
C ASP A 66 -7.73 -12.66 9.44
N LYS A 67 -7.71 -13.11 10.68
CA LYS A 67 -7.82 -12.27 11.90
C LYS A 67 -6.69 -11.25 12.08
N TYR A 68 -5.53 -11.46 11.44
CA TYR A 68 -4.34 -10.60 11.56
C TYR A 68 -4.02 -9.95 10.22
N GLU A 69 -4.92 -9.07 9.78
CA GLU A 69 -4.84 -8.47 8.48
C GLU A 69 -4.13 -7.13 8.51
N ALA A 70 -3.15 -6.94 7.61
CA ALA A 70 -2.57 -5.64 7.29
C ALA A 70 -3.63 -4.65 6.81
N LEU A 71 -4.66 -5.16 6.11
CA LEU A 71 -5.86 -4.46 5.68
C LEU A 71 -7.09 -5.21 6.21
N ALA A 72 -7.76 -4.66 7.22
CA ALA A 72 -8.97 -5.25 7.79
C ALA A 72 -10.21 -4.81 7.00
N THR A 73 -10.94 -5.77 6.46
CA THR A 73 -12.10 -5.55 5.59
C THR A 73 -13.42 -6.05 6.18
N HIS A 74 -13.40 -6.60 7.39
CA HIS A 74 -14.56 -7.22 8.03
C HIS A 74 -15.58 -6.22 8.60
N LYS A 75 -15.18 -4.97 8.81
CA LYS A 75 -16.10 -3.93 9.34
C LYS A 75 -17.06 -3.46 8.24
N PRO A 76 -18.36 -3.25 8.56
CA PRO A 76 -19.34 -2.91 7.53
C PRO A 76 -19.17 -1.52 6.93
N ARG A 77 -18.63 -0.55 7.68
CA ARG A 77 -18.54 0.85 7.27
C ARG A 77 -17.14 1.30 6.87
N THR A 78 -16.09 0.61 7.31
CA THR A 78 -14.72 1.05 7.10
C THR A 78 -13.81 -0.07 6.63
N ILE A 79 -12.80 0.31 5.86
CA ILE A 79 -11.60 -0.46 5.60
C ILE A 79 -10.49 0.11 6.47
N GLU A 80 -9.73 -0.72 7.17
CA GLU A 80 -8.73 -0.29 8.13
C GLU A 80 -7.33 -0.74 7.71
N PHE A 81 -6.46 0.24 7.44
CA PHE A 81 -5.04 0.00 7.18
C PHE A 81 -4.30 -0.07 8.50
N ARG A 82 -3.73 -1.24 8.82
CA ARG A 82 -3.04 -1.56 10.09
C ARG A 82 -1.55 -1.70 9.95
N ILE A 83 -1.00 -1.36 8.79
CA ILE A 83 0.40 -1.61 8.46
C ILE A 83 1.38 -0.69 9.19
N PHE A 84 0.98 0.53 9.54
CA PHE A 84 1.92 1.56 9.98
C PHE A 84 2.39 1.36 11.42
N ARG A 85 3.70 1.58 11.62
CA ARG A 85 4.27 1.78 12.95
C ARG A 85 3.68 3.05 13.57
N GLY A 86 3.51 3.04 14.91
CA GLY A 86 3.13 4.23 15.65
C GLY A 86 4.12 5.37 15.39
N ASN A 87 3.60 6.55 15.06
CA ASN A 87 4.40 7.74 14.76
C ASN A 87 3.66 8.97 15.26
N ILE A 88 4.39 9.87 15.93
CA ILE A 88 3.88 11.15 16.40
C ILE A 88 4.44 12.34 15.63
N ALA A 89 5.41 12.11 14.73
CA ALA A 89 5.97 13.16 13.91
C ALA A 89 4.97 13.56 12.81
N LYS A 90 4.71 14.85 12.66
CA LYS A 90 3.76 15.41 11.69
C LYS A 90 3.99 14.86 10.27
N GLN A 91 5.24 14.89 9.79
CA GLN A 91 5.58 14.40 8.45
C GLN A 91 5.24 12.91 8.26
N GLY A 92 5.49 12.09 9.28
CA GLY A 92 5.17 10.66 9.23
C GLY A 92 3.68 10.39 9.20
N ILE A 93 2.90 11.12 10.01
CA ILE A 93 1.43 10.99 10.03
C ILE A 93 0.85 11.41 8.68
N LEU A 94 1.22 12.58 8.19
CA LEU A 94 0.69 13.12 6.92
C LEU A 94 1.11 12.24 5.73
N ARG A 95 2.35 11.76 5.69
CA ARG A 95 2.79 10.79 4.68
C ARG A 95 1.94 9.52 4.68
N ASN A 96 1.61 8.96 5.85
CA ASN A 96 0.80 7.75 5.95
C ASN A 96 -0.64 7.99 5.46
N LEU A 97 -1.23 9.13 5.81
CA LEU A 97 -2.55 9.53 5.32
C LEU A 97 -2.55 9.73 3.81
N GLU A 98 -1.56 10.44 3.28
CA GLU A 98 -1.39 10.65 1.84
C GLU A 98 -1.17 9.32 1.09
N PHE A 99 -0.41 8.38 1.68
CA PHE A 99 -0.22 7.05 1.07
C PHE A 99 -1.54 6.30 0.94
N VAL A 100 -2.34 6.26 1.99
CA VAL A 100 -3.64 5.58 1.96
C VAL A 100 -4.58 6.22 0.94
N ASP A 101 -4.67 7.56 0.91
CA ASP A 101 -5.52 8.27 -0.03
C ASP A 101 -5.04 8.07 -1.48
N ALA A 102 -3.75 8.24 -1.75
CA ALA A 102 -3.16 8.03 -3.06
C ALA A 102 -3.36 6.58 -3.55
N LEU A 103 -3.21 5.60 -2.67
CA LEU A 103 -3.39 4.19 -3.00
C LEU A 103 -4.85 3.88 -3.36
N CYS A 104 -5.81 4.39 -2.58
CA CYS A 104 -7.24 4.23 -2.85
C CYS A 104 -7.62 4.85 -4.20
N ASN A 105 -7.12 6.05 -4.50
CA ASN A 105 -7.37 6.71 -5.78
C ASN A 105 -6.71 5.95 -6.95
N TRP A 106 -5.48 5.48 -6.77
CA TRP A 106 -4.76 4.76 -7.80
C TRP A 106 -5.41 3.44 -8.18
N VAL A 107 -5.83 2.61 -7.21
CA VAL A 107 -6.46 1.31 -7.52
C VAL A 107 -7.73 1.46 -8.33
N GLY A 108 -8.47 2.56 -8.17
CA GLY A 108 -9.63 2.88 -8.99
C GLY A 108 -9.28 3.09 -10.48
N THR A 109 -8.03 3.48 -10.80
CA THR A 109 -7.55 3.70 -12.17
C THR A 109 -6.91 2.47 -12.81
N VAL A 110 -6.56 1.44 -12.02
CA VAL A 110 -5.87 0.23 -12.50
C VAL A 110 -6.88 -0.70 -13.18
N GLY A 111 -6.71 -0.90 -14.48
CA GLY A 111 -7.44 -1.93 -15.21
C GLY A 111 -6.94 -3.33 -14.86
N ILE A 112 -7.88 -4.25 -14.65
CA ILE A 112 -7.58 -5.68 -14.51
C ILE A 112 -8.08 -6.38 -15.79
N ASP A 113 -7.22 -7.21 -16.36
CA ASP A 113 -7.59 -8.05 -17.50
C ASP A 113 -8.73 -8.98 -17.08
N LYS A 114 -9.87 -8.87 -17.79
CA LYS A 114 -11.08 -9.62 -17.46
C LYS A 114 -10.93 -11.14 -17.68
N ASP A 115 -10.05 -11.53 -18.59
CA ASP A 115 -9.85 -12.93 -18.95
C ASP A 115 -8.89 -13.63 -17.97
N THR A 116 -7.84 -12.91 -17.54
CA THR A 116 -6.82 -13.47 -16.65
C THR A 116 -7.00 -13.09 -15.19
N ASP A 117 -7.72 -11.98 -14.89
CA ASP A 117 -7.84 -11.40 -13.55
C ASP A 117 -6.45 -11.20 -12.88
N SER A 118 -5.46 -10.80 -13.70
CA SER A 118 -4.06 -10.76 -13.33
C SER A 118 -3.75 -9.64 -12.33
N VAL A 119 -2.88 -9.94 -11.37
CA VAL A 119 -2.42 -9.01 -10.33
C VAL A 119 -1.14 -8.25 -10.69
N TYR A 120 -0.53 -8.53 -11.84
CA TYR A 120 0.77 -7.93 -12.20
C TYR A 120 0.75 -6.43 -12.37
N SER A 121 -0.40 -5.84 -12.73
CA SER A 121 -0.57 -4.38 -12.81
C SER A 121 -0.57 -3.70 -11.43
N LEU A 122 -0.81 -4.46 -10.34
CA LEU A 122 -0.85 -3.98 -8.96
C LEU A 122 0.53 -4.00 -8.29
N SER A 123 1.56 -3.59 -9.00
CA SER A 123 2.93 -3.50 -8.49
C SER A 123 3.24 -2.11 -7.91
N TYR A 124 4.15 -2.08 -6.91
CA TYR A 124 4.61 -0.81 -6.35
C TYR A 124 5.30 0.08 -7.41
N THR A 125 5.94 -0.51 -8.42
CA THR A 125 6.54 0.24 -9.52
C THR A 125 5.51 1.01 -10.33
N ASN A 126 4.34 0.42 -10.57
CA ASN A 126 3.23 1.10 -11.25
C ASN A 126 2.60 2.19 -10.36
N PHE A 127 2.49 1.95 -9.06
CA PHE A 127 2.08 2.97 -8.09
C PHE A 127 3.04 4.16 -8.08
N ILE A 128 4.36 3.92 -8.12
CA ILE A 128 5.35 4.98 -8.18
C ILE A 128 5.26 5.77 -9.50
N LYS A 129 4.99 5.10 -10.62
CA LYS A 129 4.72 5.80 -11.90
C LYS A 129 3.50 6.74 -11.78
N TYR A 130 2.45 6.29 -11.14
CA TYR A 130 1.28 7.12 -10.84
C TYR A 130 1.66 8.33 -9.97
N MET A 131 2.42 8.13 -8.90
CA MET A 131 2.89 9.19 -8.03
C MET A 131 3.81 10.21 -8.70
N ASN A 132 4.54 9.80 -9.75
CA ASN A 132 5.43 10.68 -10.51
C ASN A 132 4.71 11.58 -11.53
N ARG A 133 3.41 11.44 -11.72
CA ARG A 133 2.62 12.37 -12.53
C ARG A 133 2.61 13.74 -11.84
N SER A 134 2.67 14.80 -12.64
CA SER A 134 2.76 16.18 -12.13
C SER A 134 1.61 16.56 -11.20
N GLU A 135 0.39 16.15 -11.53
CA GLU A 135 -0.80 16.39 -10.71
C GLU A 135 -0.71 15.72 -9.33
N ASN A 136 -0.14 14.53 -9.23
CA ASN A 136 -0.05 13.77 -7.99
C ASN A 136 1.05 14.27 -7.04
N LYS A 137 2.13 14.84 -7.59
CA LYS A 137 3.20 15.45 -6.79
C LYS A 137 2.69 16.61 -5.93
N GLY A 138 1.79 17.42 -6.48
CA GLY A 138 1.18 18.54 -5.76
C GLY A 138 0.14 18.10 -4.74
N LEU A 139 -0.62 17.02 -5.01
CA LEU A 139 -1.66 16.50 -4.12
C LEU A 139 -1.08 15.78 -2.89
N TYR A 140 0.09 15.14 -3.02
CA TYR A 140 0.67 14.27 -2.00
C TYR A 140 2.11 14.68 -1.65
N PRO A 141 2.35 15.91 -1.15
CA PRO A 141 3.70 16.45 -0.98
C PRO A 141 4.54 15.68 0.04
N TYR A 142 3.97 15.20 1.14
CA TYR A 142 4.69 14.44 2.17
C TYR A 142 5.06 13.03 1.68
N LEU A 143 4.17 12.36 0.99
CA LEU A 143 4.44 11.06 0.37
C LEU A 143 5.48 11.21 -0.73
N PHE A 144 5.33 12.17 -1.63
CA PHE A 144 6.26 12.39 -2.72
C PHE A 144 7.67 12.71 -2.21
N SER A 145 7.79 13.58 -1.20
CA SER A 145 9.07 13.90 -0.55
C SER A 145 9.74 12.64 0.03
N TRP A 146 8.96 11.78 0.68
CA TRP A 146 9.45 10.50 1.19
C TRP A 146 9.94 9.57 0.08
N LEU A 147 9.18 9.44 -1.00
CA LEU A 147 9.55 8.63 -2.16
C LEU A 147 10.88 9.09 -2.77
N VAL A 148 11.07 10.40 -2.91
CA VAL A 148 12.33 10.99 -3.40
C VAL A 148 13.51 10.65 -2.48
N ARG A 149 13.34 10.86 -1.17
CA ARG A 149 14.40 10.56 -0.17
C ARG A 149 14.78 9.09 -0.15
N LYS A 150 13.83 8.19 -0.41
CA LYS A 150 14.07 6.73 -0.48
C LYS A 150 14.57 6.27 -1.85
N GLY A 151 14.70 7.17 -2.81
CA GLY A 151 15.19 6.87 -4.15
C GLY A 151 14.15 6.31 -5.11
N TYR A 152 12.88 6.40 -4.78
CA TYR A 152 11.76 6.02 -5.65
C TYR A 152 11.33 7.16 -6.59
N ASN A 153 12.30 7.87 -7.17
CA ASN A 153 12.01 8.97 -8.07
C ASN A 153 12.09 8.57 -9.55
N LYS A 154 11.55 9.43 -10.41
CA LYS A 154 11.49 9.22 -11.84
C LYS A 154 12.89 8.97 -12.43
N GLY A 155 13.05 7.87 -13.16
CA GLY A 155 14.28 7.53 -13.89
C GLY A 155 15.25 6.59 -13.17
N ASN A 156 15.01 6.21 -11.92
CA ASN A 156 15.93 5.35 -11.16
C ASN A 156 15.42 3.90 -11.05
N THR A 157 15.14 3.27 -12.20
CA THR A 157 14.68 1.87 -12.25
C THR A 157 15.72 0.87 -11.77
N LYS A 158 17.02 1.15 -11.94
CA LYS A 158 18.12 0.30 -11.42
C LYS A 158 18.11 0.28 -9.90
N ARG A 159 17.94 1.44 -9.25
CA ARG A 159 17.91 1.54 -7.79
C ARG A 159 16.68 0.86 -7.18
N LEU A 160 15.53 0.94 -7.86
CA LEU A 160 14.33 0.22 -7.44
C LEU A 160 14.54 -1.31 -7.43
N LYS A 161 15.24 -1.84 -8.46
CA LYS A 161 15.59 -3.27 -8.53
C LYS A 161 16.58 -3.67 -7.44
N THR A 162 17.66 -2.91 -7.24
CA THR A 162 18.68 -3.18 -6.24
C THR A 162 18.09 -3.18 -4.82
N GLU A 163 17.25 -2.21 -4.49
CA GLU A 163 16.57 -2.17 -3.19
C GLU A 163 15.57 -3.31 -2.97
N SER A 164 15.07 -3.93 -4.02
CA SER A 164 14.22 -5.12 -3.94
C SER A 164 15.02 -6.41 -3.76
N GLU A 165 16.32 -6.42 -4.08
CA GLU A 165 17.22 -7.58 -4.03
C GLU A 165 18.07 -7.65 -2.76
N GLU A 166 18.25 -6.51 -2.05
CA GLU A 166 19.16 -6.40 -0.88
C GLU A 166 18.54 -6.84 0.47
N TYR A 167 17.43 -7.54 0.46
CA TYR A 167 16.85 -8.05 1.70
C TYR A 167 16.77 -9.56 1.70
#